data_a678cbb9748780ba42be381216570982
#
_entry.id   a678cbb9748780ba42be381216570982
#
_cell.length_a   1.000
_cell.length_b   1.000
_cell.length_c   1.000
_cell.angle_alpha   90.00
_cell.angle_beta   90.00
_cell.angle_gamma   90.00
#
_symmetry.space_group_name_H-M   'P 1'
#
loop_
_entity.id
_entity.type
_entity.pdbx_description
1 polymer ?
#
loop_
_entity_poly.entity_id
_entity_poly.type
_entity_poly.pdbx_seq_one_letter_code
_entity_poly.pdbx_strand_id
1 'polypeptide(L)'
;MKQLYLHIKLAALSMLLFSACTQDEIMNQANMERPVTDGLLSIGSVKVDDFTENTESRVINDSKTVTFEAGIDINDANGDELGILLIDESGKAYANVAFKFVNQNGENKWLNKTNEYYSSKIKKAIAYFPYTEITEDLPSSIEELKQIFLSKDVSFEEKDLLVSETTEFHAASMDINFTHAFSMLTFSAEATTTTSNGSEITYPLQLSDVAFSIGDNLYTPELVNGKYVCLIDNETLAKDEFRYFYTANNTPYVKTVSNETPLILEANKSYSFPCPINTGESTAMVTGDFYCVSSDDVLVLPGNAAGIPEGWTCKGIVFHVIDSSDSGSGNEWSTFLTNNQLTEADLPGYNGKHGLVVSLTNGNNYGAPTDNVNAWGTCFAGYEQSENKDLSNGYKMTQLLTTNANNNGVTFGGLDSHESETIANATSWYIPSFNELKYLVRGENSGTQSSEGLESVNSQLSKINGEELSGSIPSITFISSQGFCLMQSDGQENGWHGIPGSEKVRPICAF
;
A
#
# COMPACT_ATOMS: atom_id res chain seq x y z
N MET A 1 7.84 39.37 28.15
CA MET A 1 7.63 38.85 29.52
C MET A 1 6.24 38.24 29.77
N LYS A 2 5.13 38.75 29.24
CA LYS A 2 3.80 38.14 29.43
C LYS A 2 3.63 36.76 28.78
N GLN A 3 4.25 36.49 27.64
CA GLN A 3 4.14 35.15 26.96
C GLN A 3 4.97 34.07 27.68
N LEU A 4 6.08 34.43 28.30
CA LEU A 4 6.89 33.46 29.04
C LEU A 4 6.16 32.93 30.29
N TYR A 5 5.37 33.82 30.95
CA TYR A 5 4.56 33.44 32.13
C TYR A 5 3.41 32.51 31.80
N LEU A 6 2.87 32.56 30.58
CA LEU A 6 1.79 31.69 30.14
C LEU A 6 2.27 30.24 29.87
N HIS A 7 3.47 30.09 29.28
CA HIS A 7 4.07 28.78 29.03
C HIS A 7 4.53 28.07 30.31
N ILE A 8 5.02 28.84 31.30
CA ILE A 8 5.40 28.28 32.61
C ILE A 8 4.16 27.78 33.39
N LYS A 9 3.02 28.48 33.29
CA LYS A 9 1.77 28.02 33.91
C LYS A 9 1.15 26.78 33.20
N LEU A 10 1.30 26.68 31.87
CA LEU A 10 0.84 25.54 31.12
C LEU A 10 1.71 24.29 31.40
N ALA A 11 3.02 24.45 31.51
CA ALA A 11 3.96 23.39 31.89
C ALA A 11 3.77 22.90 33.33
N ALA A 12 3.46 23.81 34.27
CA ALA A 12 3.17 23.44 35.65
C ALA A 12 1.79 22.71 35.80
N LEU A 13 0.83 23.02 34.94
CA LEU A 13 -0.46 22.35 34.95
C LEU A 13 -0.40 20.97 34.30
N SER A 14 0.48 20.75 33.31
CA SER A 14 0.70 19.41 32.73
C SER A 14 1.48 18.47 33.65
N MET A 15 2.34 18.98 34.53
CA MET A 15 3.05 18.16 35.52
C MET A 15 2.18 17.74 36.70
N LEU A 16 1.06 18.41 36.95
CA LEU A 16 0.12 18.04 38.01
C LEU A 16 -0.90 16.99 37.60
N LEU A 17 -0.98 16.65 36.31
CA LEU A 17 -1.88 15.61 35.79
C LEU A 17 -1.22 14.22 35.70
N PHE A 18 0.09 14.10 35.88
CA PHE A 18 0.81 12.82 35.85
C PHE A 18 1.19 12.25 37.24
N SER A 19 0.75 12.85 38.34
CA SER A 19 1.08 12.40 39.69
C SER A 19 -0.09 11.76 40.45
N ALA A 20 -1.11 11.25 39.75
CA ALA A 20 -2.26 10.63 40.39
C ALA A 20 -2.51 9.20 39.87
N CYS A 21 -1.48 8.37 39.82
CA CYS A 21 -1.63 6.91 39.74
C CYS A 21 -0.37 6.20 40.23
N THR A 22 -0.02 6.37 41.50
CA THR A 22 0.81 5.40 42.23
C THR A 22 0.31 5.35 43.66
N GLN A 23 -0.70 4.54 43.88
CA GLN A 23 -0.97 3.97 45.18
C GLN A 23 -0.83 2.46 45.07
N ASP A 24 0.44 2.01 45.14
CA ASP A 24 0.76 0.68 45.61
C ASP A 24 0.43 0.63 47.11
N GLU A 25 -0.79 0.31 47.43
CA GLU A 25 -1.07 -0.25 48.76
C GLU A 25 -0.72 -1.73 48.74
N ILE A 26 0.51 -2.03 49.16
CA ILE A 26 0.91 -3.35 49.61
C ILE A 26 0.07 -3.65 50.87
N MET A 27 -1.09 -4.22 50.70
CA MET A 27 -1.77 -4.91 51.77
C MET A 27 -1.30 -6.37 51.77
N ASN A 28 -0.32 -6.65 52.63
CA ASN A 28 -0.15 -7.96 53.21
C ASN A 28 -1.43 -8.32 53.97
N GLN A 29 -2.33 -9.04 53.31
CA GLN A 29 -3.40 -9.76 54.01
C GLN A 29 -3.21 -11.25 53.75
N ALA A 30 -2.93 -11.91 54.88
CA ALA A 30 -2.95 -13.34 55.01
C ALA A 30 -4.23 -13.95 54.41
N ASN A 31 -4.06 -15.11 53.79
CA ASN A 31 -5.04 -16.09 53.36
C ASN A 31 -6.43 -15.91 54.02
N MET A 32 -7.29 -15.13 53.37
CA MET A 32 -8.72 -15.30 53.45
C MET A 32 -9.17 -15.81 52.08
N GLU A 33 -9.60 -17.07 52.03
CA GLU A 33 -10.44 -17.57 50.95
C GLU A 33 -11.64 -16.62 50.80
N ARG A 34 -11.57 -15.67 49.88
CA ARG A 34 -12.74 -14.89 49.50
C ARG A 34 -13.71 -15.87 48.85
N PRO A 35 -15.00 -15.88 49.26
CA PRO A 35 -15.99 -16.65 48.55
C PRO A 35 -16.00 -16.17 47.11
N VAL A 36 -15.76 -17.08 46.18
CA VAL A 36 -15.84 -16.84 44.76
C VAL A 36 -17.28 -16.45 44.44
N THR A 37 -17.53 -15.17 44.24
CA THR A 37 -18.82 -14.69 43.75
C THR A 37 -18.95 -15.06 42.30
N ASP A 38 -19.98 -15.83 41.96
CA ASP A 38 -20.37 -16.12 40.57
C ASP A 38 -20.64 -14.81 39.83
N GLY A 39 -19.62 -14.24 39.22
CA GLY A 39 -19.69 -13.00 38.44
C GLY A 39 -19.64 -13.31 36.94
N LEU A 40 -20.19 -12.40 36.11
CA LEU A 40 -20.04 -12.47 34.68
C LEU A 40 -18.53 -12.42 34.33
N LEU A 41 -18.08 -13.32 33.46
CA LEU A 41 -16.70 -13.30 32.98
C LEU A 41 -16.40 -11.96 32.28
N SER A 42 -15.31 -11.36 32.66
CA SER A 42 -14.85 -10.05 32.13
C SER A 42 -13.35 -10.07 31.84
N ILE A 43 -12.91 -9.13 31.01
CA ILE A 43 -11.51 -8.91 30.68
C ILE A 43 -11.08 -7.59 31.29
N GLY A 44 -10.03 -7.62 32.11
CA GLY A 44 -9.43 -6.44 32.73
C GLY A 44 -8.51 -5.71 31.79
N SER A 45 -7.55 -6.41 31.21
CA SER A 45 -6.62 -5.86 30.22
C SER A 45 -6.24 -6.89 29.18
N VAL A 46 -5.88 -6.40 27.98
CA VAL A 46 -5.31 -7.21 26.90
C VAL A 46 -4.01 -6.56 26.45
N LYS A 47 -2.97 -7.34 26.38
CA LYS A 47 -1.68 -6.99 25.80
C LYS A 47 -1.32 -7.99 24.73
N VAL A 48 -0.51 -7.57 23.76
CA VAL A 48 0.03 -8.43 22.71
C VAL A 48 1.53 -8.25 22.69
N ASP A 49 2.25 -9.36 22.77
CA ASP A 49 3.69 -9.37 22.52
C ASP A 49 3.90 -9.57 21.02
N ASP A 50 4.51 -8.59 20.36
CA ASP A 50 4.86 -8.67 18.95
C ASP A 50 5.83 -9.82 18.69
N PHE A 51 5.93 -10.26 17.41
CA PHE A 51 6.95 -11.21 17.01
C PHE A 51 8.35 -10.71 17.42
N THR A 52 9.10 -11.56 18.09
CA THR A 52 10.49 -11.27 18.41
C THR A 52 11.40 -11.75 17.30
N GLU A 53 12.34 -10.91 16.87
CA GLU A 53 13.33 -11.31 15.86
C GLU A 53 14.25 -12.41 16.41
N ASN A 54 14.53 -13.39 15.58
CA ASN A 54 15.66 -14.29 15.84
C ASN A 54 16.95 -13.55 15.49
N THR A 55 17.78 -13.26 16.49
CA THR A 55 19.05 -12.52 16.34
C THR A 55 20.09 -13.19 15.45
N GLU A 56 19.87 -14.42 15.03
CA GLU A 56 20.72 -15.13 14.06
C GLU A 56 20.33 -14.85 12.59
N SER A 57 19.14 -14.31 12.33
CA SER A 57 18.75 -13.84 10.99
C SER A 57 19.11 -12.37 10.86
N ARG A 58 19.96 -12.05 9.90
CA ARG A 58 20.27 -10.66 9.57
C ARG A 58 19.02 -10.00 8.99
N VAL A 59 18.54 -8.91 9.65
CA VAL A 59 17.80 -7.79 9.05
C VAL A 59 16.29 -7.67 9.33
N ILE A 60 15.98 -6.44 9.74
CA ILE A 60 14.78 -5.59 9.62
C ILE A 60 13.68 -5.83 10.65
N ASN A 61 13.61 -4.82 11.55
CA ASN A 61 12.48 -4.54 12.44
C ASN A 61 11.20 -4.30 11.65
N ASP A 62 10.32 -5.29 11.64
CA ASP A 62 8.90 -5.11 11.34
C ASP A 62 8.09 -5.68 12.50
N SER A 63 8.08 -4.96 13.61
CA SER A 63 7.09 -5.18 14.66
C SER A 63 5.75 -4.65 14.15
N LYS A 64 4.90 -5.54 13.66
CA LYS A 64 3.50 -5.18 13.43
C LYS A 64 2.81 -5.22 14.77
N THR A 65 2.66 -4.06 15.42
CA THR A 65 1.87 -3.93 16.62
C THR A 65 0.42 -4.26 16.29
N VAL A 66 -0.11 -5.31 16.90
CA VAL A 66 -1.52 -5.67 16.73
C VAL A 66 -2.37 -4.60 17.44
N THR A 67 -3.19 -3.91 16.68
CA THR A 67 -4.16 -2.94 17.21
C THR A 67 -5.57 -3.48 17.02
N PHE A 68 -6.36 -3.48 18.07
CA PHE A 68 -7.75 -3.93 18.01
C PHE A 68 -8.67 -2.80 17.56
N GLU A 69 -9.58 -3.12 16.64
CA GLU A 69 -10.61 -2.20 16.16
C GLU A 69 -11.87 -2.32 17.02
N ALA A 70 -12.33 -1.19 17.56
CA ALA A 70 -13.51 -1.16 18.41
C ALA A 70 -14.78 -0.93 17.60
N GLY A 71 -15.76 -1.82 17.74
CA GLY A 71 -17.12 -1.60 17.26
C GLY A 71 -17.88 -0.53 18.08
N ILE A 72 -19.01 -0.07 17.56
CA ILE A 72 -19.88 0.90 18.25
C ILE A 72 -20.61 0.24 19.42
N ASP A 73 -21.04 -1.00 19.26
CA ASP A 73 -21.71 -1.80 20.27
C ASP A 73 -21.43 -3.30 20.09
N ILE A 74 -22.01 -4.13 20.96
CA ILE A 74 -21.79 -5.59 20.98
C ILE A 74 -22.28 -6.33 19.71
N ASN A 75 -23.15 -5.70 18.92
CA ASN A 75 -23.74 -6.27 17.70
C ASN A 75 -23.12 -5.67 16.43
N ASP A 76 -22.18 -4.73 16.57
CA ASP A 76 -21.49 -4.13 15.43
C ASP A 76 -20.64 -5.19 14.72
N ALA A 77 -20.81 -5.30 13.40
CA ALA A 77 -20.03 -6.24 12.60
C ALA A 77 -18.52 -5.87 12.51
N ASN A 78 -18.19 -4.59 12.70
CA ASN A 78 -16.84 -4.08 12.45
C ASN A 78 -15.88 -4.15 13.65
N GLY A 79 -16.33 -4.49 14.84
CA GLY A 79 -15.42 -4.58 15.99
C GLY A 79 -14.75 -5.95 16.09
N ASP A 80 -13.53 -5.98 16.60
CA ASP A 80 -12.78 -7.22 16.83
C ASP A 80 -13.41 -8.12 17.88
N GLU A 81 -13.23 -9.42 17.69
CA GLU A 81 -13.71 -10.44 18.62
C GLU A 81 -12.57 -11.38 19.03
N LEU A 82 -12.45 -11.65 20.32
CA LEU A 82 -11.57 -12.70 20.84
C LEU A 82 -12.39 -13.84 21.46
N GLY A 83 -11.81 -15.03 21.49
CA GLY A 83 -12.39 -16.21 22.11
C GLY A 83 -11.71 -16.60 23.41
N ILE A 84 -12.47 -17.21 24.31
CA ILE A 84 -11.93 -17.85 25.52
C ILE A 84 -12.49 -19.25 25.62
N LEU A 85 -11.62 -20.24 25.51
CA LEU A 85 -11.95 -21.64 25.77
C LEU A 85 -11.85 -21.90 27.26
N LEU A 86 -12.97 -22.35 27.88
CA LEU A 86 -13.03 -22.71 29.29
C LEU A 86 -12.84 -24.21 29.42
N ILE A 87 -11.86 -24.61 30.23
CA ILE A 87 -11.43 -25.99 30.40
C ILE A 87 -11.70 -26.43 31.84
N ASP A 88 -12.36 -27.56 31.99
CA ASP A 88 -12.76 -28.13 33.30
C ASP A 88 -11.66 -29.01 33.94
N GLU A 89 -12.00 -29.61 35.08
CA GLU A 89 -11.10 -30.50 35.84
C GLU A 89 -10.71 -31.78 35.07
N SER A 90 -11.49 -32.18 34.07
CA SER A 90 -11.17 -33.33 33.23
C SER A 90 -10.18 -32.99 32.09
N GLY A 91 -9.82 -31.72 31.97
CA GLY A 91 -8.96 -31.21 30.91
C GLY A 91 -9.68 -31.01 29.56
N LYS A 92 -11.02 -31.01 29.56
CA LYS A 92 -11.83 -30.78 28.37
C LYS A 92 -12.39 -29.38 28.34
N ALA A 93 -12.34 -28.77 27.15
CA ALA A 93 -13.04 -27.53 26.88
C ALA A 93 -14.54 -27.78 26.82
N TYR A 94 -15.32 -26.96 27.52
CA TYR A 94 -16.78 -27.07 27.58
C TYR A 94 -17.51 -25.80 27.10
N ALA A 95 -16.80 -24.69 26.92
CA ALA A 95 -17.36 -23.46 26.40
C ALA A 95 -16.32 -22.71 25.54
N ASN A 96 -16.80 -22.05 24.50
CA ASN A 96 -16.06 -21.09 23.67
C ASN A 96 -16.76 -19.73 23.82
N VAL A 97 -16.22 -18.87 24.67
CA VAL A 97 -16.81 -17.59 25.07
C VAL A 97 -16.31 -16.49 24.16
N ALA A 98 -17.21 -15.82 23.45
CA ALA A 98 -16.87 -14.70 22.58
C ALA A 98 -16.90 -13.37 23.36
N PHE A 99 -15.86 -12.56 23.18
CA PHE A 99 -15.79 -11.19 23.66
C PHE A 99 -15.64 -10.23 22.48
N LYS A 100 -16.42 -9.15 22.48
CA LYS A 100 -16.42 -8.10 21.48
C LYS A 100 -15.71 -6.87 22.00
N PHE A 101 -14.78 -6.31 21.21
CA PHE A 101 -14.14 -5.04 21.52
C PHE A 101 -15.03 -3.89 21.06
N VAL A 102 -15.40 -3.00 21.96
CA VAL A 102 -16.34 -1.90 21.68
C VAL A 102 -15.90 -0.60 22.32
N ASN A 103 -16.25 0.52 21.67
CA ASN A 103 -16.14 1.86 22.24
C ASN A 103 -17.49 2.27 22.83
N GLN A 104 -17.59 2.29 24.15
CA GLN A 104 -18.80 2.72 24.85
C GLN A 104 -18.53 4.02 25.61
N ASN A 105 -19.19 5.11 25.21
CA ASN A 105 -19.04 6.43 25.83
C ASN A 105 -17.60 6.97 25.85
N GLY A 106 -16.80 6.64 24.83
CA GLY A 106 -15.40 7.05 24.71
C GLY A 106 -14.40 6.14 25.44
N GLU A 107 -14.86 5.04 26.02
CA GLU A 107 -14.02 4.03 26.65
C GLU A 107 -14.04 2.73 25.84
N ASN A 108 -12.86 2.22 25.51
CA ASN A 108 -12.70 0.93 24.83
C ASN A 108 -12.72 -0.20 25.86
N LYS A 109 -13.54 -1.23 25.61
CA LYS A 109 -13.65 -2.39 26.49
C LYS A 109 -14.08 -3.65 25.76
N TRP A 110 -13.73 -4.79 26.34
CA TRP A 110 -14.18 -6.09 25.89
C TRP A 110 -15.49 -6.48 26.60
N LEU A 111 -16.53 -6.74 25.82
CA LEU A 111 -17.83 -7.17 26.32
C LEU A 111 -18.06 -8.65 26.06
N ASN A 112 -18.47 -9.38 27.08
CA ASN A 112 -18.87 -10.79 27.02
C ASN A 112 -20.15 -10.91 26.17
N LYS A 113 -20.03 -11.51 25.00
CA LYS A 113 -21.11 -11.66 24.00
C LYS A 113 -22.01 -12.86 24.31
N THR A 114 -21.47 -13.88 24.99
CA THR A 114 -22.16 -15.13 25.33
C THR A 114 -22.83 -15.10 26.68
N ASN A 115 -22.59 -14.08 27.50
CA ASN A 115 -23.05 -13.94 28.86
C ASN A 115 -22.63 -15.12 29.78
N GLU A 116 -21.43 -15.68 29.54
CA GLU A 116 -20.90 -16.77 30.37
C GLU A 116 -20.42 -16.24 31.71
N TYR A 117 -20.68 -17.03 32.78
CA TYR A 117 -20.33 -16.67 34.14
C TYR A 117 -19.12 -17.46 34.65
N TYR A 118 -18.40 -16.87 35.58
CA TYR A 118 -17.34 -17.57 36.28
C TYR A 118 -17.92 -18.74 37.05
N SER A 119 -17.24 -19.87 36.99
CA SER A 119 -17.59 -21.08 37.75
C SER A 119 -16.33 -21.71 38.34
N SER A 120 -16.42 -22.24 39.54
CA SER A 120 -15.34 -23.01 40.19
C SER A 120 -14.91 -24.27 39.42
N LYS A 121 -15.69 -24.68 38.42
CA LYS A 121 -15.35 -25.78 37.51
C LYS A 121 -14.25 -25.39 36.55
N ILE A 122 -14.05 -24.10 36.29
CA ILE A 122 -12.99 -23.61 35.38
C ILE A 122 -11.65 -23.84 36.05
N LYS A 123 -10.80 -24.64 35.43
CA LYS A 123 -9.44 -24.90 35.92
C LYS A 123 -8.39 -24.18 35.05
N LYS A 124 -8.70 -23.99 33.77
CA LYS A 124 -7.81 -23.37 32.79
C LYS A 124 -8.64 -22.60 31.79
N ALA A 125 -8.10 -21.53 31.28
CA ALA A 125 -8.64 -20.84 30.12
C ALA A 125 -7.56 -20.66 29.06
N ILE A 126 -7.96 -20.77 27.81
CA ILE A 126 -7.13 -20.39 26.66
C ILE A 126 -7.84 -19.24 25.96
N ALA A 127 -7.29 -18.03 26.08
CA ALA A 127 -7.74 -16.90 25.29
C ALA A 127 -7.08 -16.97 23.93
N TYR A 128 -7.81 -16.57 22.88
CA TYR A 128 -7.30 -16.57 21.51
C TYR A 128 -7.93 -15.47 20.65
N PHE A 129 -7.20 -15.02 19.66
CA PHE A 129 -7.64 -14.04 18.67
C PHE A 129 -7.06 -14.42 17.30
N PRO A 130 -7.82 -14.24 16.20
CA PRO A 130 -9.22 -13.79 16.13
C PRO A 130 -10.22 -14.88 16.59
N TYR A 131 -11.40 -14.44 17.03
CA TYR A 131 -12.47 -15.36 17.41
C TYR A 131 -12.93 -16.23 16.23
N THR A 132 -13.21 -17.48 16.53
CA THR A 132 -13.81 -18.42 15.59
C THR A 132 -14.95 -19.16 16.30
N GLU A 133 -16.11 -19.21 15.65
CA GLU A 133 -17.20 -20.05 16.15
C GLU A 133 -16.83 -21.52 15.95
N ILE A 134 -16.74 -22.25 17.07
CA ILE A 134 -16.46 -23.69 17.10
C ILE A 134 -17.64 -24.34 17.79
N THR A 135 -18.42 -25.11 17.04
CA THR A 135 -19.69 -25.68 17.51
C THR A 135 -19.58 -27.14 17.95
N GLU A 136 -18.57 -27.85 17.47
CA GLU A 136 -18.34 -29.29 17.75
C GLU A 136 -16.87 -29.48 18.13
N ASP A 137 -16.59 -30.42 19.04
CA ASP A 137 -15.25 -30.80 19.47
C ASP A 137 -14.34 -29.59 19.81
N LEU A 138 -14.73 -28.88 20.86
CA LEU A 138 -13.95 -27.71 21.34
C LEU A 138 -12.50 -28.10 21.64
N PRO A 139 -11.52 -27.36 21.09
CA PRO A 139 -10.11 -27.62 21.34
C PRO A 139 -9.78 -27.38 22.83
N SER A 140 -9.05 -28.30 23.41
CA SER A 140 -8.65 -28.28 24.80
C SER A 140 -7.19 -27.92 25.04
N SER A 141 -6.48 -27.66 23.92
CA SER A 141 -5.09 -27.25 23.92
C SER A 141 -4.82 -26.22 22.83
N ILE A 142 -3.71 -25.49 22.96
CA ILE A 142 -3.24 -24.57 21.93
C ILE A 142 -2.93 -25.33 20.63
N GLU A 143 -2.37 -26.54 20.73
CA GLU A 143 -2.04 -27.34 19.54
C GLU A 143 -3.27 -27.75 18.73
N GLU A 144 -4.36 -28.16 19.41
CA GLU A 144 -5.63 -28.43 18.71
C GLU A 144 -6.21 -27.17 18.08
N LEU A 145 -6.12 -26.03 18.76
CA LEU A 145 -6.57 -24.74 18.23
C LEU A 145 -5.75 -24.32 16.99
N LYS A 146 -4.43 -24.49 17.00
CA LYS A 146 -3.54 -24.22 15.86
C LYS A 146 -3.96 -24.99 14.62
N GLN A 147 -4.33 -26.27 14.75
CA GLN A 147 -4.77 -27.09 13.62
C GLN A 147 -6.04 -26.54 12.96
N ILE A 148 -6.96 -25.97 13.75
CA ILE A 148 -8.16 -25.30 13.22
C ILE A 148 -7.77 -24.10 12.36
N PHE A 149 -6.83 -23.27 12.81
CA PHE A 149 -6.41 -22.08 12.10
C PHE A 149 -5.58 -22.40 10.86
N LEU A 150 -4.69 -23.38 10.91
CA LEU A 150 -3.89 -23.81 9.74
C LEU A 150 -4.77 -24.39 8.63
N SER A 151 -5.90 -25.01 8.97
CA SER A 151 -6.82 -25.60 7.99
C SER A 151 -7.70 -24.58 7.27
N LYS A 152 -7.72 -23.31 7.70
CA LYS A 152 -8.53 -22.26 7.09
C LYS A 152 -7.89 -21.76 5.79
N ASP A 153 -8.71 -21.52 4.79
CA ASP A 153 -8.35 -20.82 3.56
C ASP A 153 -8.77 -19.36 3.67
N VAL A 154 -7.99 -18.60 4.43
CA VAL A 154 -8.23 -17.19 4.77
C VAL A 154 -6.91 -16.42 4.71
N SER A 155 -6.98 -15.09 4.83
CA SER A 155 -5.81 -14.20 4.78
C SER A 155 -4.79 -14.48 5.90
N PHE A 156 -3.56 -13.96 5.72
CA PHE A 156 -2.51 -14.06 6.73
C PHE A 156 -2.97 -13.51 8.08
N GLU A 157 -3.63 -12.33 8.09
CA GLU A 157 -4.10 -11.69 9.31
C GLU A 157 -5.16 -12.54 10.05
N GLU A 158 -6.00 -13.25 9.31
CA GLU A 158 -7.03 -14.12 9.90
C GLU A 158 -6.48 -15.47 10.35
N LYS A 159 -5.31 -15.88 9.83
CA LYS A 159 -4.57 -17.09 10.27
C LYS A 159 -3.66 -16.83 11.45
N ASP A 160 -3.24 -15.58 11.68
CA ASP A 160 -2.30 -15.21 12.74
C ASP A 160 -2.95 -15.37 14.12
N LEU A 161 -2.86 -16.58 14.63
CA LEU A 161 -3.44 -16.96 15.90
C LEU A 161 -2.63 -16.41 17.07
N LEU A 162 -3.22 -15.50 17.80
CA LEU A 162 -2.71 -15.06 19.11
C LEU A 162 -3.30 -15.94 20.21
N VAL A 163 -2.47 -16.35 21.17
CA VAL A 163 -2.89 -17.20 22.29
C VAL A 163 -2.36 -16.69 23.61
N SER A 164 -3.14 -16.94 24.66
CA SER A 164 -2.75 -16.73 26.06
C SER A 164 -3.36 -17.83 26.90
N GLU A 165 -2.55 -18.52 27.70
CA GLU A 165 -2.99 -19.58 28.56
C GLU A 165 -2.97 -19.14 30.04
N THR A 166 -4.10 -19.26 30.73
CA THR A 166 -4.22 -18.99 32.15
C THR A 166 -4.56 -20.27 32.89
N THR A 167 -3.69 -20.68 33.79
CA THR A 167 -3.85 -21.92 34.58
C THR A 167 -4.44 -21.70 35.96
N GLU A 168 -4.53 -20.45 36.43
CA GLU A 168 -5.06 -20.10 37.74
C GLU A 168 -6.18 -19.06 37.58
N PHE A 169 -7.40 -19.51 37.86
CA PHE A 169 -8.59 -18.67 37.85
C PHE A 169 -9.02 -18.36 39.26
N HIS A 170 -8.84 -17.13 39.70
CA HIS A 170 -9.20 -16.72 41.06
C HIS A 170 -10.33 -15.69 41.12
N ALA A 171 -10.76 -15.17 39.97
CA ALA A 171 -11.81 -14.16 39.87
C ALA A 171 -12.52 -14.21 38.54
N ALA A 172 -13.69 -13.56 38.43
CA ALA A 172 -14.43 -13.42 37.19
C ALA A 172 -13.76 -12.51 36.13
N SER A 173 -12.72 -11.77 36.50
CA SER A 173 -11.96 -10.91 35.60
C SER A 173 -10.58 -11.49 35.33
N MET A 174 -10.13 -11.43 34.07
CA MET A 174 -8.81 -11.90 33.66
C MET A 174 -8.04 -10.83 32.89
N ASP A 175 -6.72 -10.84 33.05
CA ASP A 175 -5.79 -10.11 32.22
C ASP A 175 -5.19 -11.07 31.18
N ILE A 176 -5.16 -10.66 29.94
CA ILE A 176 -4.73 -11.49 28.82
C ILE A 176 -3.43 -10.90 28.26
N ASN A 177 -2.42 -11.74 28.14
CA ASN A 177 -1.16 -11.42 27.47
C ASN A 177 -0.98 -12.37 26.31
N PHE A 178 -1.27 -11.89 25.11
CA PHE A 178 -1.19 -12.67 23.89
C PHE A 178 0.23 -12.78 23.38
N THR A 179 0.56 -13.94 22.84
CA THR A 179 1.73 -14.21 22.02
C THR A 179 1.28 -14.89 20.73
N HIS A 180 2.05 -14.75 19.65
CA HIS A 180 1.75 -15.46 18.41
C HIS A 180 1.98 -16.97 18.58
N ALA A 181 0.99 -17.77 18.17
CA ALA A 181 1.04 -19.22 18.29
C ALA A 181 1.97 -19.87 17.25
N PHE A 182 2.25 -19.17 16.15
CA PHE A 182 3.08 -19.62 15.06
C PHE A 182 4.43 -18.89 15.03
N SER A 183 5.37 -19.43 14.26
CA SER A 183 6.53 -18.70 13.77
C SER A 183 6.18 -18.02 12.43
N MET A 184 6.76 -16.86 12.18
CA MET A 184 6.60 -16.12 10.93
C MET A 184 7.86 -16.24 10.08
N LEU A 185 7.74 -16.77 8.87
CA LEU A 185 8.78 -16.68 7.87
C LEU A 185 8.53 -15.47 7.00
N THR A 186 9.55 -14.64 6.80
CA THR A 186 9.49 -13.51 5.90
C THR A 186 10.55 -13.64 4.82
N PHE A 187 10.16 -13.27 3.61
CA PHE A 187 11.03 -13.27 2.45
C PHE A 187 10.88 -11.95 1.73
N SER A 188 11.98 -11.24 1.51
CA SER A 188 12.00 -10.03 0.71
C SER A 188 12.91 -10.20 -0.48
N ALA A 189 12.41 -9.90 -1.66
CA ALA A 189 13.23 -9.76 -2.83
C ALA A 189 13.57 -8.29 -3.01
N GLU A 190 14.85 -8.02 -3.14
CA GLU A 190 15.36 -6.66 -3.31
C GLU A 190 16.19 -6.59 -4.60
N ALA A 191 16.00 -5.52 -5.35
CA ALA A 191 16.83 -5.18 -6.49
C ALA A 191 17.44 -3.79 -6.31
N THR A 192 18.50 -3.52 -7.04
CA THR A 192 19.11 -2.21 -7.09
C THR A 192 18.86 -1.54 -8.43
N THR A 193 18.66 -0.24 -8.40
CA THR A 193 18.63 0.62 -9.58
C THR A 193 19.46 1.87 -9.32
N THR A 194 19.68 2.67 -10.36
CA THR A 194 20.52 3.86 -10.25
C THR A 194 19.67 5.10 -10.53
N THR A 195 19.75 6.09 -9.68
CA THR A 195 19.06 7.39 -9.85
C THR A 195 19.66 8.20 -10.99
N SER A 196 19.01 9.31 -11.37
CA SER A 196 19.53 10.24 -12.38
C SER A 196 20.90 10.83 -12.02
N ASN A 197 21.21 10.95 -10.72
CA ASN A 197 22.51 11.41 -10.21
C ASN A 197 23.55 10.30 -10.03
N GLY A 198 23.22 9.06 -10.41
CA GLY A 198 24.13 7.91 -10.35
C GLY A 198 24.22 7.23 -8.99
N SER A 199 23.35 7.53 -8.05
CA SER A 199 23.28 6.86 -6.73
C SER A 199 22.55 5.52 -6.85
N GLU A 200 23.06 4.47 -6.20
CA GLU A 200 22.35 3.20 -6.12
C GLU A 200 21.24 3.24 -5.06
N ILE A 201 20.06 2.77 -5.44
CA ILE A 201 18.90 2.65 -4.57
C ILE A 201 18.40 1.21 -4.60
N THR A 202 18.20 0.65 -3.42
CA THR A 202 17.59 -0.67 -3.25
C THR A 202 16.08 -0.52 -3.10
N TYR A 203 15.33 -1.38 -3.76
CA TYR A 203 13.87 -1.38 -3.72
C TYR A 203 13.33 -2.81 -3.67
N PRO A 204 12.15 -3.03 -3.01
CA PRO A 204 11.53 -4.34 -2.97
C PRO A 204 10.92 -4.69 -4.33
N LEU A 205 11.10 -5.96 -4.75
CA LEU A 205 10.52 -6.52 -5.98
C LEU A 205 9.27 -7.32 -5.69
N GLN A 206 8.26 -7.16 -6.54
CA GLN A 206 7.16 -8.10 -6.62
C GLN A 206 7.57 -9.29 -7.48
N LEU A 207 7.50 -10.49 -6.89
CA LEU A 207 7.76 -11.75 -7.57
C LEU A 207 6.44 -12.44 -7.91
N SER A 208 6.46 -13.34 -8.87
CA SER A 208 5.38 -14.32 -9.09
C SER A 208 5.80 -15.72 -8.66
N ASP A 209 4.81 -16.60 -8.50
CA ASP A 209 4.99 -18.02 -8.18
C ASP A 209 5.86 -18.27 -6.93
N VAL A 210 5.72 -17.39 -5.92
CA VAL A 210 6.50 -17.52 -4.69
C VAL A 210 5.95 -18.66 -3.84
N ALA A 211 6.83 -19.55 -3.44
CA ALA A 211 6.51 -20.66 -2.55
C ALA A 211 7.70 -20.99 -1.64
N PHE A 212 7.40 -21.48 -0.44
CA PHE A 212 8.36 -22.08 0.47
C PHE A 212 8.20 -23.61 0.49
N SER A 213 9.29 -24.35 0.60
CA SER A 213 9.27 -25.78 0.83
C SER A 213 10.10 -26.09 2.09
N ILE A 214 9.50 -26.83 3.00
CA ILE A 214 10.14 -27.39 4.19
C ILE A 214 9.99 -28.90 4.07
N GLY A 215 11.09 -29.58 3.81
CA GLY A 215 11.03 -31.00 3.43
C GLY A 215 10.12 -31.18 2.21
N ASP A 216 9.08 -32.02 2.37
CA ASP A 216 8.09 -32.31 1.33
C ASP A 216 6.86 -31.37 1.39
N ASN A 217 6.77 -30.49 2.39
CA ASN A 217 5.64 -29.56 2.54
C ASN A 217 5.88 -28.29 1.74
N LEU A 218 4.85 -27.87 1.00
CA LEU A 218 4.87 -26.63 0.21
C LEU A 218 3.90 -25.62 0.82
N TYR A 219 4.39 -24.39 1.02
CA TYR A 219 3.66 -23.28 1.58
C TYR A 219 3.62 -22.13 0.59
N THR A 220 2.45 -21.53 0.38
CA THR A 220 2.27 -20.34 -0.45
C THR A 220 2.22 -19.12 0.46
N PRO A 221 3.24 -18.22 0.43
CA PRO A 221 3.22 -17.01 1.24
C PRO A 221 2.28 -15.96 0.65
N GLU A 222 1.82 -15.05 1.50
CA GLU A 222 1.10 -13.86 1.09
C GLU A 222 2.05 -12.66 0.98
N LEU A 223 1.74 -11.72 0.09
CA LEU A 223 2.47 -10.46 -0.04
C LEU A 223 1.85 -9.42 0.91
N VAL A 224 2.53 -9.11 1.99
CA VAL A 224 2.11 -8.14 3.01
C VAL A 224 3.18 -7.07 3.13
N ASN A 225 2.82 -5.81 2.89
CA ASN A 225 3.74 -4.66 2.97
C ASN A 225 5.08 -4.84 2.21
N GLY A 226 5.01 -5.43 1.01
CA GLY A 226 6.18 -5.67 0.17
C GLY A 226 7.06 -6.87 0.56
N LYS A 227 6.64 -7.66 1.55
CA LYS A 227 7.30 -8.90 1.97
C LYS A 227 6.37 -10.09 1.76
N TYR A 228 6.92 -11.20 1.37
CA TYR A 228 6.22 -12.48 1.35
C TYR A 228 6.27 -13.08 2.75
N VAL A 229 5.13 -13.30 3.35
CA VAL A 229 4.98 -13.80 4.72
C VAL A 229 4.26 -15.13 4.75
N CYS A 230 4.68 -16.01 5.64
CA CYS A 230 4.06 -17.30 5.86
C CYS A 230 4.12 -17.67 7.34
N LEU A 231 3.01 -18.16 7.88
CA LEU A 231 2.95 -18.71 9.24
C LEU A 231 3.24 -20.20 9.19
N ILE A 232 4.18 -20.62 10.01
CA ILE A 232 4.62 -22.02 10.12
C ILE A 232 4.44 -22.46 11.57
N ASP A 233 3.93 -23.68 11.75
CA ASP A 233 3.97 -24.31 13.06
C ASP A 233 5.40 -24.58 13.50
N ASN A 234 5.62 -24.77 14.80
CA ASN A 234 6.94 -25.03 15.34
C ASN A 234 7.58 -26.24 14.65
N GLU A 235 8.64 -26.00 13.90
CA GLU A 235 9.35 -27.04 13.16
C GLU A 235 10.85 -26.93 13.39
N THR A 236 11.56 -28.05 13.26
CA THR A 236 13.01 -28.10 13.20
C THR A 236 13.40 -28.36 11.77
N LEU A 237 14.00 -27.36 11.13
CA LEU A 237 14.52 -27.48 9.77
C LEU A 237 15.88 -28.15 9.81
N ALA A 238 16.00 -29.33 9.21
CA ALA A 238 17.28 -29.96 9.00
C ALA A 238 18.13 -29.15 8.00
N LYS A 239 19.41 -29.52 7.89
CA LYS A 239 20.31 -28.88 6.93
C LYS A 239 19.76 -29.02 5.50
N ASP A 240 19.73 -27.90 4.78
CA ASP A 240 19.32 -27.81 3.37
C ASP A 240 17.86 -28.24 3.07
N GLU A 241 17.00 -28.36 4.08
CA GLU A 241 15.57 -28.69 3.91
C GLU A 241 14.71 -27.50 3.52
N PHE A 242 15.14 -26.28 3.84
CA PHE A 242 14.36 -25.08 3.51
C PHE A 242 14.73 -24.56 2.13
N ARG A 243 13.74 -24.49 1.26
CA ARG A 243 13.87 -23.94 -0.09
C ARG A 243 12.80 -22.91 -0.33
N TYR A 244 13.11 -21.92 -1.15
CA TYR A 244 12.12 -21.01 -1.68
C TYR A 244 12.22 -20.91 -3.19
N PHE A 245 11.07 -20.79 -3.80
CA PHE A 245 10.84 -20.75 -5.24
C PHE A 245 10.24 -19.39 -5.57
N TYR A 246 10.64 -18.82 -6.68
CA TYR A 246 10.05 -17.59 -7.19
C TYR A 246 10.34 -17.43 -8.68
N THR A 247 9.52 -16.64 -9.35
CA THR A 247 9.75 -16.18 -10.72
C THR A 247 10.04 -14.69 -10.68
N ALA A 248 11.17 -14.29 -11.26
CA ALA A 248 11.53 -12.88 -11.44
C ALA A 248 11.85 -12.66 -12.93
N ASN A 249 11.28 -11.62 -13.54
CA ASN A 249 11.47 -11.31 -14.96
C ASN A 249 11.22 -12.54 -15.87
N ASN A 250 10.15 -13.28 -15.62
CA ASN A 250 9.77 -14.52 -16.31
C ASN A 250 10.81 -15.66 -16.22
N THR A 251 11.77 -15.57 -15.31
CA THR A 251 12.76 -16.61 -15.05
C THR A 251 12.49 -17.26 -13.70
N PRO A 252 12.29 -18.59 -13.64
CA PRO A 252 12.09 -19.29 -12.38
C PRO A 252 13.42 -19.49 -11.64
N TYR A 253 13.38 -19.31 -10.35
CA TYR A 253 14.52 -19.50 -9.44
C TYR A 253 14.15 -20.44 -8.31
N VAL A 254 15.17 -21.18 -7.86
CA VAL A 254 15.14 -22.02 -6.66
C VAL A 254 16.34 -21.67 -5.81
N LYS A 255 16.10 -21.36 -4.56
CA LYS A 255 17.18 -21.14 -3.56
C LYS A 255 17.02 -22.11 -2.42
N THR A 256 18.14 -22.68 -2.00
CA THR A 256 18.20 -23.50 -0.79
C THR A 256 18.87 -22.68 0.30
N VAL A 257 18.24 -22.62 1.46
CA VAL A 257 18.85 -22.00 2.64
C VAL A 257 19.76 -23.05 3.29
N SER A 258 21.05 -22.80 3.18
CA SER A 258 22.06 -23.68 3.80
C SER A 258 22.31 -23.22 5.24
N ASN A 259 21.90 -24.05 6.19
CA ASN A 259 22.20 -23.87 7.61
C ASN A 259 23.29 -24.85 8.04
N GLU A 260 24.31 -24.39 8.74
CA GLU A 260 25.34 -25.26 9.31
C GLU A 260 24.80 -26.12 10.48
N THR A 261 23.79 -25.56 11.16
CA THR A 261 23.06 -26.21 12.27
C THR A 261 21.56 -26.25 11.94
N PRO A 262 20.81 -27.23 12.48
CA PRO A 262 19.37 -27.23 12.34
C PRO A 262 18.78 -25.90 12.84
N LEU A 263 17.88 -25.29 12.05
CA LEU A 263 17.13 -24.09 12.43
C LEU A 263 15.84 -24.53 13.12
N ILE A 264 15.62 -24.06 14.35
CA ILE A 264 14.40 -24.33 15.09
C ILE A 264 13.47 -23.12 14.91
N LEU A 265 12.30 -23.34 14.31
CA LEU A 265 11.25 -22.34 14.21
C LEU A 265 10.43 -22.39 15.50
N GLU A 266 10.49 -21.31 16.26
CA GLU A 266 9.79 -21.19 17.55
C GLU A 266 8.60 -20.25 17.42
N ALA A 267 7.50 -20.55 18.13
CA ALA A 267 6.35 -19.67 18.22
C ALA A 267 6.77 -18.25 18.67
N ASN A 268 6.03 -17.26 18.25
CA ASN A 268 6.27 -15.85 18.54
C ASN A 268 7.63 -15.31 18.05
N LYS A 269 8.27 -15.99 17.08
CA LYS A 269 9.52 -15.52 16.45
C LYS A 269 9.35 -15.32 14.96
N SER A 270 9.99 -14.27 14.44
CA SER A 270 10.12 -14.03 13.00
C SER A 270 11.50 -14.39 12.49
N TYR A 271 11.53 -14.98 11.30
CA TYR A 271 12.72 -15.40 10.59
C TYR A 271 12.73 -14.77 9.21
N SER A 272 13.72 -13.92 8.94
CA SER A 272 13.82 -13.19 7.67
C SER A 272 14.89 -13.79 6.77
N PHE A 273 14.52 -14.03 5.51
CA PHE A 273 15.42 -14.57 4.48
C PHE A 273 15.58 -13.56 3.34
N PRO A 274 16.57 -12.67 3.39
CA PRO A 274 16.81 -11.73 2.31
C PRO A 274 17.23 -12.46 1.04
N CYS A 275 16.66 -12.08 -0.09
CA CYS A 275 17.04 -12.57 -1.40
C CYS A 275 17.48 -11.41 -2.29
N PRO A 276 18.73 -11.03 -2.29
CA PRO A 276 19.23 -10.04 -3.22
C PRO A 276 19.11 -10.59 -4.64
N ILE A 277 18.28 -9.97 -5.45
CA ILE A 277 18.23 -10.24 -6.88
C ILE A 277 19.14 -9.23 -7.55
N ASN A 278 20.35 -9.67 -7.87
CA ASN A 278 21.22 -8.85 -8.71
C ASN A 278 20.64 -8.84 -10.12
N THR A 279 19.87 -7.83 -10.44
CA THR A 279 19.33 -7.64 -11.79
C THR A 279 20.43 -7.25 -12.78
N GLY A 280 21.67 -7.03 -12.31
CA GLY A 280 22.91 -6.89 -13.09
C GLY A 280 22.91 -5.90 -14.26
N GLU A 281 21.76 -5.50 -14.68
CA GLU A 281 21.51 -4.51 -15.75
C GLU A 281 20.50 -3.51 -15.20
N SER A 282 20.80 -2.23 -15.31
CA SER A 282 19.79 -1.17 -15.29
C SER A 282 18.68 -1.64 -16.23
N THR A 283 17.55 -2.10 -15.68
CA THR A 283 16.42 -2.51 -16.50
C THR A 283 16.09 -1.34 -17.41
N ALA A 284 16.07 -1.58 -18.71
CA ALA A 284 15.68 -0.55 -19.67
C ALA A 284 14.29 -0.04 -19.21
N MET A 285 14.16 1.28 -19.08
CA MET A 285 12.88 1.90 -18.76
C MET A 285 11.82 1.45 -19.75
N VAL A 286 10.66 1.06 -19.26
CA VAL A 286 9.54 0.58 -20.07
C VAL A 286 8.22 1.22 -19.61
N THR A 287 7.22 1.12 -20.45
CA THR A 287 5.85 1.50 -20.10
C THR A 287 5.37 0.71 -18.88
N GLY A 288 4.78 1.41 -17.91
CA GLY A 288 4.36 0.84 -16.63
C GLY A 288 5.35 1.08 -15.49
N ASP A 289 6.51 1.65 -15.74
CA ASP A 289 7.46 2.01 -14.69
C ASP A 289 6.96 3.21 -13.87
N PHE A 290 7.38 3.27 -12.59
CA PHE A 290 7.02 4.36 -11.69
C PHE A 290 8.02 5.50 -11.78
N TYR A 291 7.57 6.70 -12.08
CA TYR A 291 8.38 7.90 -12.04
C TYR A 291 8.34 8.52 -10.65
N CYS A 292 9.46 8.47 -9.94
CA CYS A 292 9.60 8.91 -8.56
C CYS A 292 10.61 10.07 -8.48
N VAL A 293 10.38 10.95 -7.50
CA VAL A 293 11.28 12.08 -7.24
C VAL A 293 11.62 12.17 -5.75
N SER A 294 12.82 12.63 -5.47
CA SER A 294 13.22 13.18 -4.18
C SER A 294 13.42 14.70 -4.31
N SER A 295 14.05 15.37 -3.32
CA SER A 295 14.25 16.83 -3.40
C SER A 295 14.94 17.29 -4.69
N ASP A 296 15.96 16.57 -5.15
CA ASP A 296 16.85 17.00 -6.25
C ASP A 296 17.18 15.89 -7.24
N ASP A 297 16.52 14.73 -7.14
CA ASP A 297 16.89 13.56 -7.93
C ASP A 297 15.65 12.83 -8.45
N VAL A 298 15.83 12.07 -9.53
CA VAL A 298 14.81 11.28 -10.20
C VAL A 298 15.17 9.81 -10.15
N LEU A 299 14.17 8.98 -9.92
CA LEU A 299 14.25 7.54 -9.89
C LEU A 299 13.11 6.96 -10.72
N VAL A 300 13.44 6.17 -11.73
CA VAL A 300 12.45 5.35 -12.44
C VAL A 300 12.55 3.93 -11.90
N LEU A 301 11.48 3.49 -11.22
CA LEU A 301 11.39 2.15 -10.68
C LEU A 301 10.65 1.24 -11.65
N PRO A 302 11.12 0.02 -11.86
CA PRO A 302 10.39 -0.96 -12.66
C PRO A 302 8.96 -1.19 -12.15
N GLY A 303 8.02 -1.40 -13.05
CA GLY A 303 6.61 -1.62 -12.74
C GLY A 303 6.33 -2.89 -11.89
N ASN A 304 7.34 -3.74 -11.66
CA ASN A 304 7.31 -4.86 -10.73
C ASN A 304 7.89 -4.52 -9.35
N ALA A 305 8.22 -3.25 -9.07
CA ALA A 305 8.55 -2.83 -7.71
C ALA A 305 7.35 -3.07 -6.79
N ALA A 306 7.61 -3.64 -5.62
CA ALA A 306 6.58 -3.92 -4.61
C ALA A 306 6.25 -2.71 -3.73
N GLY A 307 7.02 -1.62 -3.84
CA GLY A 307 6.82 -0.38 -3.11
C GLY A 307 7.80 0.70 -3.52
N ILE A 308 7.52 1.91 -3.08
CA ILE A 308 8.38 3.08 -3.31
C ILE A 308 9.39 3.16 -2.16
N PRO A 309 10.71 3.29 -2.43
CA PRO A 309 11.73 3.39 -1.39
C PRO A 309 11.50 4.61 -0.48
N GLU A 310 11.96 4.50 0.77
CA GLU A 310 11.88 5.59 1.74
C GLU A 310 12.59 6.86 1.22
N GLY A 311 11.97 8.01 1.43
CA GLY A 311 12.47 9.31 0.95
C GLY A 311 12.13 9.63 -0.51
N TRP A 312 11.47 8.74 -1.23
CA TRP A 312 11.00 8.94 -2.60
C TRP A 312 9.49 9.11 -2.68
N THR A 313 9.03 9.89 -3.62
CA THR A 313 7.60 10.11 -3.87
C THR A 313 7.31 9.76 -5.32
N CYS A 314 6.43 8.78 -5.55
CA CYS A 314 5.95 8.50 -6.89
C CYS A 314 5.07 9.65 -7.38
N LYS A 315 5.36 10.16 -8.57
CA LYS A 315 4.63 11.26 -9.22
C LYS A 315 3.69 10.76 -10.31
N GLY A 316 4.01 9.63 -10.92
CA GLY A 316 3.19 9.09 -12.00
C GLY A 316 3.74 7.79 -12.57
N ILE A 317 3.07 7.33 -13.61
CA ILE A 317 3.41 6.11 -14.34
C ILE A 317 3.94 6.48 -15.71
N VAL A 318 5.09 5.93 -16.09
CA VAL A 318 5.63 6.05 -17.45
C VAL A 318 4.68 5.31 -18.41
N PHE A 319 4.07 6.01 -19.35
CA PHE A 319 3.17 5.39 -20.32
C PHE A 319 3.69 5.38 -21.75
N HIS A 320 4.77 6.11 -22.02
CA HIS A 320 5.45 6.10 -23.29
C HIS A 320 6.94 6.37 -23.07
N VAL A 321 7.78 5.56 -23.69
CA VAL A 321 9.25 5.71 -23.67
C VAL A 321 9.72 6.14 -25.03
N ILE A 322 10.47 7.24 -25.07
CA ILE A 322 11.02 7.80 -26.29
C ILE A 322 12.49 7.45 -26.35
N ASP A 323 12.89 6.61 -27.30
CA ASP A 323 14.29 6.24 -27.46
C ASP A 323 15.06 7.35 -28.18
N SER A 324 16.00 7.98 -27.47
CA SER A 324 16.89 9.01 -28.04
C SER A 324 18.07 8.43 -28.81
N SER A 325 18.26 7.11 -28.79
CA SER A 325 19.40 6.46 -29.44
C SER A 325 19.34 6.47 -30.99
N ASP A 326 18.18 6.73 -31.56
CA ASP A 326 18.05 7.02 -32.99
C ASP A 326 18.59 8.42 -33.30
N SER A 327 19.88 8.52 -33.50
CA SER A 327 20.66 9.77 -33.71
C SER A 327 20.42 10.48 -35.05
N GLY A 328 19.23 10.29 -35.67
CA GLY A 328 18.85 10.98 -36.91
C GLY A 328 18.09 12.29 -36.63
N SER A 329 18.34 13.33 -37.42
CA SER A 329 17.45 14.50 -37.47
C SER A 329 16.05 14.05 -37.88
N GLY A 330 15.07 14.17 -36.95
CA GLY A 330 13.69 13.72 -37.18
C GLY A 330 13.28 12.50 -36.34
N ASN A 331 14.11 12.11 -35.33
CA ASN A 331 13.68 11.13 -34.35
C ASN A 331 12.49 11.66 -33.54
N GLU A 332 11.79 10.77 -32.85
CA GLU A 332 10.60 11.10 -32.12
C GLU A 332 10.86 12.16 -31.03
N TRP A 333 11.99 12.05 -30.30
CA TRP A 333 12.35 13.01 -29.27
C TRP A 333 12.63 14.41 -29.81
N SER A 334 13.43 14.54 -30.85
CA SER A 334 13.69 15.86 -31.47
C SER A 334 12.42 16.49 -32.06
N THR A 335 11.51 15.67 -32.55
CA THR A 335 10.19 16.10 -33.02
C THR A 335 9.32 16.58 -31.84
N PHE A 336 9.31 15.85 -30.72
CA PHE A 336 8.63 16.27 -29.53
C PHE A 336 9.14 17.61 -29.00
N LEU A 337 10.46 17.77 -28.85
CA LEU A 337 11.09 19.02 -28.43
C LEU A 337 10.70 20.19 -29.34
N THR A 338 10.78 19.99 -30.65
CA THR A 338 10.42 21.01 -31.64
C THR A 338 8.96 21.43 -31.53
N ASN A 339 8.05 20.46 -31.43
CA ASN A 339 6.61 20.72 -31.34
C ASN A 339 6.24 21.47 -30.05
N ASN A 340 6.98 21.25 -28.96
CA ASN A 340 6.75 21.87 -27.67
C ASN A 340 7.62 23.11 -27.40
N GLN A 341 8.49 23.49 -28.35
CA GLN A 341 9.44 24.62 -28.23
C GLN A 341 10.37 24.45 -27.00
N LEU A 342 10.83 23.23 -26.76
CA LEU A 342 11.77 22.83 -25.72
C LEU A 342 13.15 22.52 -26.33
N THR A 343 14.14 22.44 -25.46
CA THR A 343 15.52 22.02 -25.82
C THR A 343 15.94 20.83 -24.94
N GLU A 344 17.00 20.11 -25.34
CA GLU A 344 17.61 19.05 -24.53
C GLU A 344 18.01 19.52 -23.11
N ALA A 345 18.36 20.81 -22.97
CA ALA A 345 18.74 21.36 -21.66
C ALA A 345 17.54 21.53 -20.71
N ASP A 346 16.33 21.62 -21.25
CA ASP A 346 15.10 21.74 -20.45
C ASP A 346 14.69 20.38 -19.87
N LEU A 347 15.04 19.28 -20.55
CA LEU A 347 14.63 17.92 -20.21
C LEU A 347 15.83 16.96 -20.33
N PRO A 348 16.65 16.84 -19.28
CA PRO A 348 17.88 16.02 -19.32
C PRO A 348 17.61 14.51 -19.39
N GLY A 349 16.37 14.08 -19.13
CA GLY A 349 15.98 12.69 -19.15
C GLY A 349 16.47 11.89 -17.93
N TYR A 350 16.27 10.57 -18.01
CA TYR A 350 16.71 9.61 -17.03
C TYR A 350 17.63 8.58 -17.66
N ASN A 351 18.91 8.58 -17.29
CA ASN A 351 19.93 7.68 -17.85
C ASN A 351 19.97 7.67 -19.40
N GLY A 352 19.81 8.85 -20.02
CA GLY A 352 19.81 9.02 -21.48
C GLY A 352 18.53 8.54 -22.17
N LYS A 353 17.47 8.33 -21.43
CA LYS A 353 16.13 8.00 -21.92
C LYS A 353 15.16 9.11 -21.58
N HIS A 354 14.15 9.26 -22.41
CA HIS A 354 13.07 10.22 -22.24
C HIS A 354 11.72 9.52 -22.28
N GLY A 355 10.68 10.17 -21.75
CA GLY A 355 9.38 9.57 -21.73
C GLY A 355 8.26 10.53 -21.33
N LEU A 356 7.06 9.99 -21.38
CA LEU A 356 5.83 10.65 -20.92
C LEU A 356 5.29 9.93 -19.70
N VAL A 357 4.92 10.72 -18.69
CA VAL A 357 4.41 10.24 -17.40
C VAL A 357 2.99 10.73 -17.21
N VAL A 358 2.08 9.85 -16.83
CA VAL A 358 0.72 10.21 -16.44
C VAL A 358 0.65 10.37 -14.92
N SER A 359 -0.03 11.42 -14.46
CA SER A 359 -0.19 11.72 -13.02
C SER A 359 -0.97 10.61 -12.28
N LEU A 360 -0.81 10.51 -10.95
CA LEU A 360 -1.51 9.53 -10.10
C LEU A 360 -3.00 9.88 -9.91
N THR A 361 -3.36 11.15 -10.06
CA THR A 361 -4.70 11.65 -9.82
C THR A 361 -5.22 12.46 -11.00
N ASN A 362 -6.52 12.52 -11.12
CA ASN A 362 -7.14 13.43 -12.07
C ASN A 362 -6.94 14.88 -11.63
N GLY A 363 -6.81 15.76 -12.61
CA GLY A 363 -6.99 17.19 -12.42
C GLY A 363 -8.46 17.56 -12.22
N ASN A 364 -8.73 18.83 -12.16
CA ASN A 364 -10.08 19.36 -12.13
C ASN A 364 -10.79 19.22 -13.49
N ASN A 365 -12.05 19.59 -13.55
CA ASN A 365 -12.75 19.73 -14.82
C ASN A 365 -12.04 20.76 -15.69
N TYR A 366 -12.11 20.58 -17.00
CA TYR A 366 -11.40 21.38 -17.99
C TYR A 366 -11.65 22.91 -17.85
N GLY A 367 -12.78 23.29 -17.33
CA GLY A 367 -13.18 24.66 -17.01
C GLY A 367 -14.68 24.87 -17.10
N ALA A 368 -15.18 25.99 -16.55
CA ALA A 368 -16.57 26.37 -16.77
C ALA A 368 -16.78 26.62 -18.26
N PRO A 369 -17.78 26.00 -18.87
CA PRO A 369 -18.07 26.24 -20.26
C PRO A 369 -18.46 27.71 -20.43
N THR A 370 -17.58 28.48 -21.04
CA THR A 370 -18.11 29.56 -21.86
C THR A 370 -18.65 28.83 -23.09
N ASP A 371 -19.93 28.88 -23.37
CA ASP A 371 -20.55 28.28 -24.57
C ASP A 371 -19.98 28.84 -25.88
N ASN A 372 -18.85 29.49 -25.79
CA ASN A 372 -18.24 30.25 -26.86
C ASN A 372 -16.96 29.56 -27.35
N VAL A 373 -17.13 28.61 -28.25
CA VAL A 373 -16.03 27.95 -28.98
C VAL A 373 -15.05 28.96 -29.58
N ASN A 374 -15.52 30.14 -29.99
CA ASN A 374 -14.65 31.17 -30.54
C ASN A 374 -13.69 31.77 -29.50
N ALA A 375 -14.09 31.89 -28.24
CA ALA A 375 -13.19 32.36 -27.17
C ALA A 375 -12.05 31.39 -26.94
N TRP A 376 -12.33 30.09 -26.92
CA TRP A 376 -11.28 29.06 -26.85
C TRP A 376 -10.37 29.07 -28.07
N GLY A 377 -10.92 29.16 -29.29
CA GLY A 377 -10.14 29.27 -30.52
C GLY A 377 -9.20 30.47 -30.53
N THR A 378 -9.61 31.58 -29.92
CA THR A 378 -8.78 32.79 -29.83
C THR A 378 -7.55 32.56 -28.92
N CYS A 379 -7.63 31.69 -27.91
CA CYS A 379 -6.48 31.32 -27.06
C CYS A 379 -5.34 30.66 -27.86
N PHE A 380 -5.68 29.98 -28.95
CA PHE A 380 -4.72 29.30 -29.84
C PHE A 380 -4.46 30.05 -31.14
N ALA A 381 -4.97 31.26 -31.29
CA ALA A 381 -4.83 32.04 -32.53
C ALA A 381 -3.36 32.28 -32.88
N GLY A 382 -3.02 32.00 -34.14
CA GLY A 382 -1.63 32.12 -34.65
C GLY A 382 -0.75 30.87 -34.39
N TYR A 383 -1.29 29.81 -33.84
CA TYR A 383 -0.61 28.54 -33.69
C TYR A 383 -1.22 27.48 -34.61
N GLU A 384 -0.68 27.37 -35.83
CA GLU A 384 -1.22 26.50 -36.89
C GLU A 384 -1.30 25.01 -36.53
N GLN A 385 -0.50 24.57 -35.52
CA GLN A 385 -0.45 23.16 -35.09
C GLN A 385 -1.54 22.81 -34.07
N SER A 386 -2.37 23.77 -33.63
CA SER A 386 -3.42 23.53 -32.63
C SER A 386 -4.45 22.49 -33.07
N GLU A 387 -4.72 22.41 -34.37
CA GLU A 387 -5.72 21.51 -34.96
C GLU A 387 -5.15 20.16 -35.41
N ASN A 388 -3.85 19.94 -35.29
CA ASN A 388 -3.23 18.70 -35.78
C ASN A 388 -3.27 17.60 -34.71
N LYS A 389 -4.06 16.56 -34.97
CA LYS A 389 -4.24 15.40 -34.12
C LYS A 389 -3.02 14.49 -34.02
N ASP A 390 -2.08 14.59 -34.94
CA ASP A 390 -0.93 13.67 -35.01
C ASP A 390 0.33 14.26 -34.35
N LEU A 391 0.21 15.42 -33.71
CA LEU A 391 1.33 16.08 -33.06
C LEU A 391 1.29 15.86 -31.53
N SER A 392 2.42 15.48 -30.97
CA SER A 392 2.69 15.52 -29.53
C SER A 392 3.13 16.93 -29.15
N ASN A 393 2.15 17.82 -28.92
CA ASN A 393 2.37 19.24 -28.64
C ASN A 393 1.57 19.75 -27.43
N GLY A 394 1.16 18.83 -26.54
CA GLY A 394 0.29 19.12 -25.40
C GLY A 394 0.88 20.17 -24.46
N TYR A 395 2.17 20.10 -24.18
CA TYR A 395 2.85 21.07 -23.32
C TYR A 395 2.73 22.50 -23.88
N LYS A 396 3.10 22.71 -25.14
CA LYS A 396 3.01 24.03 -25.78
C LYS A 396 1.60 24.55 -25.83
N MET A 397 0.63 23.69 -26.16
CA MET A 397 -0.77 24.06 -26.23
C MET A 397 -1.31 24.46 -24.84
N THR A 398 -0.93 23.76 -23.79
CA THR A 398 -1.28 24.11 -22.41
C THR A 398 -0.69 25.46 -22.01
N GLN A 399 0.57 25.75 -22.35
CA GLN A 399 1.18 27.04 -22.08
C GLN A 399 0.44 28.20 -22.79
N LEU A 400 0.06 27.98 -24.04
CA LEU A 400 -0.72 28.97 -24.79
C LEU A 400 -2.10 29.21 -24.14
N LEU A 401 -2.78 28.13 -23.74
CA LEU A 401 -4.08 28.21 -23.06
C LEU A 401 -3.94 28.98 -21.76
N THR A 402 -3.03 28.61 -20.90
CA THR A 402 -2.81 29.24 -19.59
C THR A 402 -2.48 30.72 -19.73
N THR A 403 -1.64 31.06 -20.71
CA THR A 403 -1.24 32.46 -20.95
C THR A 403 -2.40 33.31 -21.49
N ASN A 404 -3.21 32.75 -22.38
CA ASN A 404 -4.21 33.51 -23.15
C ASN A 404 -5.64 33.41 -22.59
N ALA A 405 -5.94 32.44 -21.72
CA ALA A 405 -7.30 32.19 -21.24
C ALA A 405 -7.92 33.44 -20.61
N ASN A 406 -7.26 34.02 -19.63
CA ASN A 406 -7.75 35.20 -18.92
C ASN A 406 -7.96 36.41 -19.83
N ASN A 407 -7.10 36.57 -20.84
CA ASN A 407 -7.19 37.68 -21.80
C ASN A 407 -8.40 37.53 -22.75
N ASN A 408 -8.91 36.33 -22.92
CA ASN A 408 -9.99 36.00 -23.82
C ASN A 408 -11.29 35.62 -23.12
N GLY A 409 -11.37 35.85 -21.80
CA GLY A 409 -12.56 35.54 -20.98
C GLY A 409 -12.86 34.04 -20.85
N VAL A 410 -11.81 33.22 -20.97
CA VAL A 410 -11.88 31.77 -20.78
C VAL A 410 -11.43 31.46 -19.35
N THR A 411 -12.26 30.73 -18.61
CA THR A 411 -11.86 30.16 -17.33
C THR A 411 -11.29 28.78 -17.57
N PHE A 412 -10.07 28.56 -17.11
CA PHE A 412 -9.37 27.28 -17.23
C PHE A 412 -8.90 26.84 -15.84
N GLY A 413 -9.34 25.70 -15.38
CA GLY A 413 -9.02 25.13 -14.03
C GLY A 413 -8.57 23.69 -14.09
N GLY A 414 -8.36 23.12 -15.27
CA GLY A 414 -8.06 21.69 -15.44
C GLY A 414 -6.81 21.21 -14.72
N LEU A 415 -5.84 22.08 -14.48
CA LEU A 415 -4.58 21.78 -13.80
C LEU A 415 -4.47 22.33 -12.37
N ASP A 416 -5.47 23.03 -11.84
CA ASP A 416 -5.39 23.74 -10.55
C ASP A 416 -4.83 22.88 -9.41
N SER A 417 -5.17 21.59 -9.39
CA SER A 417 -4.65 20.64 -8.39
C SER A 417 -3.18 20.23 -8.59
N HIS A 418 -2.59 20.56 -9.74
CA HIS A 418 -1.23 20.16 -10.14
C HIS A 418 -0.31 21.36 -10.44
N GLU A 419 -0.85 22.58 -10.51
CA GLU A 419 -0.08 23.78 -10.93
C GLU A 419 1.10 24.13 -10.02
N SER A 420 0.98 23.84 -8.73
CA SER A 420 2.05 24.14 -7.75
C SER A 420 3.12 23.04 -7.67
N GLU A 421 2.95 21.94 -8.37
CA GLU A 421 3.82 20.79 -8.28
C GLU A 421 4.99 20.91 -9.26
N THR A 422 6.20 21.15 -8.74
CA THR A 422 7.43 21.07 -9.52
C THR A 422 7.92 19.64 -9.58
N ILE A 423 8.15 19.13 -10.78
CA ILE A 423 8.68 17.79 -11.00
C ILE A 423 10.15 17.93 -11.42
N ALA A 424 11.04 17.27 -10.70
CA ALA A 424 12.46 17.32 -11.00
C ALA A 424 12.72 16.72 -12.39
N ASN A 425 13.58 17.36 -13.19
CA ASN A 425 14.00 16.92 -14.52
C ASN A 425 12.86 16.68 -15.54
N ALA A 426 11.70 17.32 -15.34
CA ALA A 426 10.53 17.17 -16.19
C ALA A 426 9.87 18.51 -16.47
N THR A 427 8.98 18.55 -17.47
CA THR A 427 8.05 19.68 -17.63
C THR A 427 7.15 19.83 -16.42
N SER A 428 6.52 20.98 -16.23
CA SER A 428 5.31 21.05 -15.41
C SER A 428 4.22 20.13 -15.97
N TRP A 429 3.24 19.78 -15.14
CA TRP A 429 2.07 19.06 -15.60
C TRP A 429 1.32 19.82 -16.69
N TYR A 430 0.88 19.10 -17.71
CA TYR A 430 0.14 19.67 -18.83
C TYR A 430 -0.98 18.73 -19.31
N ILE A 431 -1.88 19.27 -20.11
CA ILE A 431 -2.96 18.51 -20.72
C ILE A 431 -2.43 17.82 -21.98
N PRO A 432 -2.58 16.49 -22.10
CA PRO A 432 -2.08 15.78 -23.27
C PRO A 432 -2.72 16.29 -24.58
N SER A 433 -1.94 16.32 -25.64
CA SER A 433 -2.46 16.38 -27.00
C SER A 433 -3.19 15.08 -27.35
N PHE A 434 -3.92 15.09 -28.45
CA PHE A 434 -4.64 13.89 -28.88
C PHE A 434 -3.68 12.74 -29.25
N ASN A 435 -2.51 13.06 -29.82
CA ASN A 435 -1.50 12.05 -30.11
C ASN A 435 -0.91 11.42 -28.85
N GLU A 436 -0.63 12.23 -27.83
CA GLU A 436 -0.15 11.73 -26.54
C GLU A 436 -1.19 10.86 -25.84
N LEU A 437 -2.49 11.17 -25.99
CA LEU A 437 -3.57 10.29 -25.51
C LEU A 437 -3.63 8.95 -26.25
N LYS A 438 -3.28 8.91 -27.55
CA LYS A 438 -3.19 7.64 -28.28
C LYS A 438 -2.16 6.72 -27.62
N TYR A 439 -0.98 7.23 -27.26
CA TYR A 439 0.03 6.46 -26.53
C TYR A 439 -0.47 6.02 -25.14
N LEU A 440 -1.13 6.92 -24.40
CA LEU A 440 -1.64 6.61 -23.07
C LEU A 440 -2.69 5.49 -23.09
N VAL A 441 -3.62 5.54 -24.04
CA VAL A 441 -4.75 4.60 -24.07
C VAL A 441 -4.42 3.34 -24.87
N ARG A 442 -3.78 3.49 -26.04
CA ARG A 442 -3.53 2.39 -26.97
C ARG A 442 -2.15 1.75 -26.81
N GLY A 443 -1.24 2.40 -26.07
CA GLY A 443 0.14 1.94 -25.91
C GLY A 443 0.99 2.20 -27.17
N GLU A 444 2.05 1.42 -27.33
CA GLU A 444 3.00 1.56 -28.45
C GLU A 444 2.34 1.40 -29.84
N ASN A 445 1.27 0.63 -29.92
CA ASN A 445 0.47 0.44 -31.14
C ASN A 445 -0.59 1.54 -31.33
N SER A 446 -0.23 2.79 -31.09
CA SER A 446 -1.16 3.93 -31.06
C SER A 446 -2.01 4.11 -32.34
N GLY A 447 -1.63 3.47 -33.45
CA GLY A 447 -2.37 3.48 -34.73
C GLY A 447 -3.62 2.62 -34.76
N THR A 448 -3.79 1.65 -33.87
CA THR A 448 -4.94 0.73 -33.81
C THR A 448 -5.81 1.01 -32.59
N GLN A 449 -7.12 0.78 -32.71
CA GLN A 449 -8.00 0.87 -31.57
C GLN A 449 -7.66 -0.25 -30.57
N SER A 450 -7.25 0.11 -29.36
CA SER A 450 -6.84 -0.78 -28.27
C SER A 450 -6.97 -0.05 -26.95
N SER A 451 -7.09 -0.81 -25.84
CA SER A 451 -7.00 -0.31 -24.46
C SER A 451 -5.72 -0.77 -23.73
N GLU A 452 -4.79 -1.41 -24.43
CA GLU A 452 -3.62 -2.05 -23.82
C GLU A 452 -2.75 -1.07 -22.99
N GLY A 453 -2.55 0.14 -23.48
CA GLY A 453 -1.81 1.18 -22.74
C GLY A 453 -2.53 1.55 -21.44
N LEU A 454 -3.83 1.77 -21.53
CA LEU A 454 -4.67 2.13 -20.38
C LEU A 454 -4.74 1.01 -19.33
N GLU A 455 -4.88 -0.23 -19.76
CA GLU A 455 -4.89 -1.40 -18.88
C GLU A 455 -3.57 -1.54 -18.13
N SER A 456 -2.45 -1.36 -18.84
CA SER A 456 -1.12 -1.35 -18.24
C SER A 456 -0.98 -0.26 -17.18
N VAL A 457 -1.37 0.98 -17.52
CA VAL A 457 -1.30 2.12 -16.57
C VAL A 457 -2.21 1.91 -15.38
N ASN A 458 -3.46 1.50 -15.57
CA ASN A 458 -4.42 1.27 -14.48
C ASN A 458 -3.94 0.15 -13.54
N SER A 459 -3.33 -0.90 -14.09
CA SER A 459 -2.72 -1.96 -13.28
C SER A 459 -1.64 -1.42 -12.33
N GLN A 460 -0.86 -0.43 -12.76
CA GLN A 460 0.15 0.19 -11.91
C GLN A 460 -0.44 1.21 -10.93
N LEU A 461 -1.42 2.00 -11.37
CA LEU A 461 -2.13 2.95 -10.50
C LEU A 461 -2.77 2.24 -9.31
N SER A 462 -3.40 1.07 -9.53
CA SER A 462 -4.01 0.29 -8.45
C SER A 462 -3.01 -0.15 -7.38
N LYS A 463 -1.75 -0.45 -7.74
CA LYS A 463 -0.70 -0.86 -6.78
C LYS A 463 -0.30 0.25 -5.80
N ILE A 464 -0.47 1.51 -6.19
CA ILE A 464 -0.02 2.68 -5.40
C ILE A 464 -1.18 3.58 -4.98
N ASN A 465 -2.41 3.05 -4.99
CA ASN A 465 -3.64 3.77 -4.65
C ASN A 465 -3.87 5.03 -5.50
N GLY A 466 -3.43 5.01 -6.76
CA GLY A 466 -3.73 6.07 -7.74
C GLY A 466 -5.17 5.95 -8.25
N GLU A 467 -5.70 7.05 -8.78
CA GLU A 467 -7.02 7.06 -9.42
C GLU A 467 -6.94 6.37 -10.79
N GLU A 468 -7.76 5.36 -11.03
CA GLU A 468 -7.86 4.72 -12.34
C GLU A 468 -8.43 5.66 -13.39
N LEU A 469 -7.93 5.52 -14.62
CA LEU A 469 -8.47 6.21 -15.78
C LEU A 469 -9.66 5.43 -16.34
N SER A 470 -10.76 6.12 -16.55
CA SER A 470 -11.97 5.53 -17.11
C SER A 470 -12.79 6.56 -17.91
N GLY A 471 -13.67 6.09 -18.77
CA GLY A 471 -14.58 6.94 -19.53
C GLY A 471 -13.88 7.72 -20.66
N SER A 472 -14.24 8.99 -20.80
CA SER A 472 -13.69 9.88 -21.83
C SER A 472 -12.57 10.74 -21.24
N ILE A 473 -11.41 10.72 -21.88
CA ILE A 473 -10.23 11.50 -21.48
C ILE A 473 -10.05 12.66 -22.47
N PRO A 474 -10.19 13.93 -22.03
CA PRO A 474 -10.04 15.08 -22.92
C PRO A 474 -8.59 15.38 -23.27
N SER A 475 -8.35 15.81 -24.51
CA SER A 475 -7.08 16.35 -24.98
C SER A 475 -7.10 17.87 -25.08
N ILE A 476 -5.93 18.48 -25.19
CA ILE A 476 -5.81 19.92 -25.51
C ILE A 476 -5.89 20.21 -27.01
N THR A 477 -5.98 19.19 -27.86
CA THR A 477 -6.08 19.39 -29.31
C THR A 477 -7.46 19.98 -29.62
N PHE A 478 -7.43 21.23 -30.01
CA PHE A 478 -8.61 22.04 -30.29
C PHE A 478 -8.82 22.23 -31.79
N ILE A 479 -10.03 22.02 -32.26
CA ILE A 479 -10.41 22.29 -33.67
C ILE A 479 -11.46 23.35 -33.70
N SER A 480 -11.11 24.44 -34.32
CA SER A 480 -11.83 25.73 -34.32
C SER A 480 -13.30 25.65 -34.70
N SER A 481 -13.71 24.62 -35.44
CA SER A 481 -15.11 24.46 -35.89
C SER A 481 -15.92 23.47 -35.04
N GLN A 482 -15.28 22.72 -34.13
CA GLN A 482 -15.90 21.56 -33.52
C GLN A 482 -15.62 21.40 -32.01
N GLY A 483 -14.56 22.02 -31.48
CA GLY A 483 -14.16 21.91 -30.08
C GLY A 483 -12.94 21.01 -29.84
N PHE A 484 -12.87 20.39 -28.68
CA PHE A 484 -11.75 19.53 -28.28
C PHE A 484 -11.93 18.06 -28.69
N CYS A 485 -10.82 17.36 -28.89
CA CYS A 485 -10.80 15.92 -29.11
C CYS A 485 -10.87 15.18 -27.79
N LEU A 486 -11.57 14.04 -27.76
CA LEU A 486 -11.61 13.10 -26.63
C LEU A 486 -11.15 11.71 -27.08
N MET A 487 -10.56 10.97 -26.16
CA MET A 487 -10.27 9.55 -26.31
C MET A 487 -11.10 8.75 -25.31
N GLN A 488 -11.81 7.72 -25.77
CA GLN A 488 -12.51 6.80 -24.89
C GLN A 488 -11.54 5.78 -24.27
N SER A 489 -11.88 5.27 -23.12
CA SER A 489 -11.09 4.24 -22.44
C SER A 489 -10.98 2.91 -23.19
N ASP A 490 -11.83 2.66 -24.19
CA ASP A 490 -11.74 1.52 -25.10
C ASP A 490 -10.87 1.78 -26.34
N GLY A 491 -10.18 2.93 -26.38
CA GLY A 491 -9.34 3.35 -27.49
C GLY A 491 -10.08 3.93 -28.68
N GLN A 492 -11.41 4.11 -28.61
CA GLN A 492 -12.14 4.80 -29.68
C GLN A 492 -11.86 6.29 -29.67
N GLU A 493 -11.60 6.80 -30.86
CA GLU A 493 -11.61 8.23 -31.11
C GLU A 493 -13.06 8.70 -31.09
N ASN A 494 -13.46 9.36 -30.03
CA ASN A 494 -14.73 10.05 -30.09
C ASN A 494 -14.56 11.31 -30.91
N GLY A 495 -15.32 11.37 -31.96
CA GLY A 495 -15.39 12.55 -32.81
C GLY A 495 -15.62 13.82 -31.97
N TRP A 496 -15.52 14.93 -32.59
CA TRP A 496 -15.61 16.28 -32.06
C TRP A 496 -16.75 16.45 -31.06
N HIS A 497 -16.39 16.71 -29.84
CA HIS A 497 -17.31 17.14 -28.81
C HIS A 497 -17.10 18.64 -28.60
N GLY A 498 -18.13 19.35 -28.20
CA GLY A 498 -18.02 20.74 -27.76
C GLY A 498 -16.97 20.90 -26.64
N ILE A 499 -17.00 22.00 -25.92
CA ILE A 499 -16.05 22.24 -24.83
C ILE A 499 -16.32 21.22 -23.71
N PRO A 500 -15.31 20.41 -23.29
CA PRO A 500 -15.50 19.43 -22.21
C PRO A 500 -15.66 20.16 -20.88
N GLY A 501 -16.90 20.30 -20.43
CA GLY A 501 -17.22 20.99 -19.16
C GLY A 501 -17.29 20.10 -17.95
N SER A 502 -17.52 18.80 -18.15
CA SER A 502 -17.72 17.80 -17.08
C SER A 502 -16.57 16.78 -16.97
N GLU A 503 -15.78 16.65 -18.01
CA GLU A 503 -14.69 15.68 -18.07
C GLU A 503 -13.48 16.19 -17.28
N LYS A 504 -12.94 15.31 -16.44
CA LYS A 504 -11.70 15.58 -15.70
C LYS A 504 -10.49 15.43 -16.61
N VAL A 505 -9.60 16.38 -16.49
CA VAL A 505 -8.29 16.31 -17.15
C VAL A 505 -7.43 15.21 -16.48
N ARG A 506 -6.71 14.45 -17.28
CA ARG A 506 -5.62 13.62 -16.75
C ARG A 506 -4.29 14.26 -17.12
N PRO A 507 -3.61 14.91 -16.17
CA PRO A 507 -2.35 15.58 -16.46
C PRO A 507 -1.23 14.59 -16.80
N ILE A 508 -0.33 15.02 -17.69
CA ILE A 508 0.90 14.32 -18.03
C ILE A 508 2.09 15.27 -17.90
N CYS A 509 3.29 14.71 -17.80
CA CYS A 509 4.53 15.46 -17.96
C CYS A 509 5.50 14.71 -18.85
N ALA A 510 6.52 15.42 -19.39
CA ALA A 510 7.61 14.84 -20.15
C ALA A 510 8.93 15.04 -19.40
N PHE A 511 9.84 14.10 -19.49
CA PHE A 511 11.16 14.15 -18.85
C PHE A 511 12.28 13.70 -19.79
#